data_44189ab21d16630819dd8df10caff897
#
_entry.id   44189ab21d16630819dd8df10caff897
#
_cell.length_a   1.000
_cell.length_b   1.000
_cell.length_c   1.000
_cell.angle_alpha   90.00
_cell.angle_beta   90.00
_cell.angle_gamma   90.00
#
_symmetry.space_group_name_H-M   'P 1'
#
loop_
_entity.id
_entity.type
_entity.pdbx_description
1 polymer ?
#
loop_
_entity_poly.entity_id
_entity_poly.type
_entity_poly.pdbx_seq_one_letter_code
_entity_poly.pdbx_strand_id
1 'polypeptide(L)'
;VKHMPYAPRLPMIEESNRINRFIRKTGQLSCEEWKNIEETAKNYGVTATCVLLTVYALCLSKWSSPDFSLNLTMLNRPNINDEIHKIVGDFTSVDILEVHLGYREIFIDQIKMIQRQLFSDLDHMEFNGVNVIREIGHVKGENILIPYVFTSSLGIKKAGKARGIIMPDGISQTPQVYIDCQIMDIEGKLQYNWDIREGIFSPEIIEPLFSSFCNT
;
A
#
# COMPACT_ATOMS: atom_id res chain seq x y z
N VAL A 1 11.15 -16.63 -0.55
CA VAL A 1 10.89 -16.52 -2.00
C VAL A 1 10.16 -17.74 -2.54
N LYS A 2 10.63 -19.00 -2.31
CA LYS A 2 10.00 -20.22 -2.89
C LYS A 2 8.53 -20.42 -2.54
N HIS A 3 8.10 -20.00 -1.38
CA HIS A 3 6.75 -20.20 -0.84
C HIS A 3 5.92 -18.92 -0.84
N MET A 4 6.46 -17.82 -1.37
CA MET A 4 5.79 -16.54 -1.38
C MET A 4 4.47 -16.61 -2.17
N PRO A 5 3.33 -16.19 -1.59
CA PRO A 5 2.05 -16.24 -2.26
C PRO A 5 1.96 -15.26 -3.43
N TYR A 6 1.02 -15.50 -4.34
CA TYR A 6 0.70 -14.57 -5.42
C TYR A 6 -0.04 -13.33 -4.90
N ALA A 7 -0.22 -12.35 -5.77
CA ALA A 7 -1.12 -11.23 -5.50
C ALA A 7 -2.56 -11.69 -5.24
N PRO A 8 -3.39 -10.87 -4.57
CA PRO A 8 -4.81 -11.14 -4.41
C PRO A 8 -5.49 -11.40 -5.75
N ARG A 9 -6.38 -12.40 -5.80
CA ARG A 9 -7.14 -12.75 -7.00
C ARG A 9 -8.57 -12.22 -6.89
N LEU A 10 -8.74 -10.94 -7.17
CA LEU A 10 -10.07 -10.35 -7.26
C LEU A 10 -10.76 -10.72 -8.58
N PRO A 11 -12.10 -10.80 -8.62
CA PRO A 11 -12.85 -11.00 -9.86
C PRO A 11 -12.56 -9.86 -10.84
N MET A 12 -12.06 -10.20 -12.03
CA MET A 12 -11.70 -9.24 -13.09
C MET A 12 -12.66 -9.37 -14.27
N ILE A 13 -12.84 -8.30 -15.01
CA ILE A 13 -13.58 -8.29 -16.27
C ILE A 13 -12.76 -9.02 -17.35
N GLU A 14 -13.41 -9.78 -18.24
CA GLU A 14 -12.74 -10.41 -19.38
C GLU A 14 -12.06 -9.38 -20.29
N GLU A 15 -10.94 -9.74 -20.87
CA GLU A 15 -9.83 -8.91 -21.39
C GLU A 15 -10.17 -7.87 -22.49
N SER A 16 -11.39 -7.76 -22.97
CA SER A 16 -11.69 -7.04 -24.22
C SER A 16 -11.56 -5.51 -24.16
N ASN A 17 -11.40 -4.88 -22.97
CA ASN A 17 -11.43 -3.43 -22.82
C ASN A 17 -10.42 -2.86 -21.80
N ARG A 18 -9.20 -3.34 -21.78
CA ARG A 18 -8.15 -2.75 -20.91
C ARG A 18 -7.78 -1.34 -21.38
N ILE A 19 -8.45 -0.37 -20.83
CA ILE A 19 -8.14 1.05 -21.07
C ILE A 19 -6.96 1.43 -20.17
N ASN A 20 -5.96 2.10 -20.71
CA ASN A 20 -4.85 2.62 -19.90
C ASN A 20 -5.23 3.98 -19.29
N ARG A 21 -6.33 3.99 -18.55
CA ARG A 21 -6.83 5.13 -17.79
C ARG A 21 -7.08 4.71 -16.35
N PHE A 22 -6.91 5.64 -15.44
CA PHE A 22 -7.15 5.44 -14.02
C PHE A 22 -8.26 6.36 -13.54
N ILE A 23 -9.06 5.87 -12.62
CA ILE A 23 -10.04 6.65 -11.88
C ILE A 23 -9.58 6.74 -10.42
N ARG A 24 -9.90 7.85 -9.77
CA ARG A 24 -9.60 8.06 -8.36
C ARG A 24 -10.88 8.01 -7.52
N LYS A 25 -10.81 7.24 -6.43
CA LYS A 25 -11.74 7.34 -5.31
C LYS A 25 -11.01 7.94 -4.12
N THR A 26 -11.65 8.88 -3.46
CA THR A 26 -11.05 9.62 -2.33
C THR A 26 -11.95 9.54 -1.12
N GLY A 27 -11.34 9.41 0.04
CA GLY A 27 -12.01 9.57 1.33
C GLY A 27 -11.08 10.28 2.31
N GLN A 28 -11.65 10.70 3.43
CA GLN A 28 -10.90 11.36 4.49
C GLN A 28 -11.49 11.05 5.86
N LEU A 29 -10.63 11.09 6.88
CA LEU A 29 -11.02 11.15 8.27
C LEU A 29 -10.76 12.55 8.81
N SER A 30 -11.62 13.00 9.71
CA SER A 30 -11.43 14.27 10.44
C SER A 30 -10.16 14.23 11.29
N CYS A 31 -9.72 15.40 11.76
CA CYS A 31 -8.57 15.48 12.67
C CYS A 31 -8.79 14.68 13.96
N GLU A 32 -10.03 14.65 14.47
CA GLU A 32 -10.37 13.93 15.69
C GLU A 32 -10.32 12.41 15.48
N GLU A 33 -10.95 11.91 14.42
CA GLU A 33 -10.94 10.48 14.09
C GLU A 33 -9.51 9.98 13.82
N TRP A 34 -8.74 10.74 13.05
CA TRP A 34 -7.36 10.39 12.74
C TRP A 34 -6.49 10.35 14.00
N LYS A 35 -6.58 11.37 14.84
CA LYS A 35 -5.87 11.41 16.11
C LYS A 35 -6.22 10.23 17.02
N ASN A 36 -7.49 9.84 17.08
CA ASN A 36 -7.94 8.70 17.88
C ASN A 36 -7.30 7.38 17.37
N ILE A 37 -7.17 7.20 16.06
CA ILE A 37 -6.49 6.06 15.47
C ILE A 37 -4.99 6.06 15.83
N GLU A 38 -4.31 7.20 15.71
CA GLU A 38 -2.89 7.33 16.05
C GLU A 38 -2.62 7.03 17.55
N GLU A 39 -3.43 7.59 18.44
CA GLU A 39 -3.33 7.37 19.88
C GLU A 39 -3.62 5.90 20.25
N THR A 40 -4.65 5.31 19.64
CA THR A 40 -5.00 3.91 19.86
C THR A 40 -3.88 2.99 19.36
N ALA A 41 -3.38 3.20 18.15
CA ALA A 41 -2.27 2.44 17.58
C ALA A 41 -1.04 2.49 18.50
N LYS A 42 -0.69 3.69 18.99
CA LYS A 42 0.41 3.89 19.93
C LYS A 42 0.21 3.11 21.23
N ASN A 43 -1.00 3.10 21.78
CA ASN A 43 -1.31 2.38 23.02
C ASN A 43 -1.15 0.86 22.88
N TYR A 44 -1.38 0.32 21.67
CA TYR A 44 -1.17 -1.09 21.34
C TYR A 44 0.24 -1.42 20.84
N GLY A 45 1.13 -0.44 20.73
CA GLY A 45 2.51 -0.61 20.25
C GLY A 45 2.60 -0.90 18.75
N VAL A 46 1.62 -0.40 17.97
CA VAL A 46 1.60 -0.52 16.51
C VAL A 46 1.63 0.84 15.83
N THR A 47 2.06 0.89 14.58
CA THR A 47 2.05 2.13 13.80
C THR A 47 0.70 2.32 13.11
N ALA A 48 0.25 3.56 12.97
CA ALA A 48 -0.97 3.87 12.25
C ALA A 48 -0.90 3.42 10.76
N THR A 49 0.29 3.45 10.16
CA THR A 49 0.52 2.87 8.82
C THR A 49 0.18 1.38 8.79
N CYS A 50 0.62 0.60 9.78
CA CYS A 50 0.30 -0.84 9.84
C CYS A 50 -1.18 -1.10 10.12
N VAL A 51 -1.87 -0.23 10.86
CA VAL A 51 -3.33 -0.30 11.01
C VAL A 51 -4.01 -0.19 9.65
N LEU A 52 -3.72 0.88 8.90
CA LEU A 52 -4.34 1.13 7.58
C LEU A 52 -3.94 0.08 6.53
N LEU A 53 -2.69 -0.38 6.55
CA LEU A 53 -2.23 -1.48 5.70
C LEU A 53 -3.00 -2.78 6.00
N THR A 54 -3.24 -3.07 7.28
CA THR A 54 -4.02 -4.25 7.69
C THR A 54 -5.48 -4.12 7.24
N VAL A 55 -6.09 -2.94 7.38
CA VAL A 55 -7.45 -2.69 6.86
C VAL A 55 -7.50 -2.90 5.35
N TYR A 56 -6.53 -2.38 4.60
CA TYR A 56 -6.44 -2.60 3.15
C TYR A 56 -6.32 -4.10 2.80
N ALA A 57 -5.43 -4.80 3.48
CA ALA A 57 -5.25 -6.25 3.29
C ALA A 57 -6.53 -7.04 3.62
N LEU A 58 -7.21 -6.71 4.72
CA LEU A 58 -8.50 -7.32 5.08
C LEU A 58 -9.60 -7.07 4.04
N CYS A 59 -9.66 -5.88 3.47
CA CYS A 59 -10.59 -5.58 2.39
C CYS A 59 -10.34 -6.47 1.17
N LEU A 60 -9.09 -6.61 0.75
CA LEU A 60 -8.72 -7.46 -0.39
C LEU A 60 -8.99 -8.95 -0.10
N SER A 61 -8.75 -9.41 1.13
CA SER A 61 -8.97 -10.81 1.52
C SER A 61 -10.43 -11.26 1.45
N LYS A 62 -11.38 -10.32 1.58
CA LYS A 62 -12.83 -10.63 1.43
C LYS A 62 -13.20 -11.14 0.03
N TRP A 63 -12.38 -10.80 -0.97
CA TRP A 63 -12.59 -11.15 -2.38
C TRP A 63 -11.52 -12.10 -2.90
N SER A 64 -10.57 -12.50 -2.07
CA SER A 64 -9.43 -13.35 -2.41
C SER A 64 -9.15 -14.36 -1.28
N SER A 65 -8.00 -15.02 -1.32
CA SER A 65 -7.50 -15.82 -0.20
C SER A 65 -6.99 -14.92 0.94
N PRO A 66 -6.81 -15.44 2.17
CA PRO A 66 -6.18 -14.70 3.26
C PRO A 66 -4.66 -14.59 3.11
N ASP A 67 -4.06 -15.39 2.23
CA ASP A 67 -2.62 -15.42 1.96
C ASP A 67 -2.34 -14.84 0.58
N PHE A 68 -1.60 -13.75 0.55
CA PHE A 68 -1.21 -13.06 -0.70
C PHE A 68 -0.01 -12.13 -0.48
N SER A 69 0.54 -11.63 -1.59
CA SER A 69 1.58 -10.60 -1.57
C SER A 69 1.04 -9.24 -1.99
N LEU A 70 1.49 -8.19 -1.30
CA LEU A 70 1.23 -6.79 -1.63
C LEU A 70 2.52 -6.09 -2.03
N ASN A 71 2.38 -5.11 -2.90
CA ASN A 71 3.47 -4.21 -3.26
C ASN A 71 3.39 -2.94 -2.39
N LEU A 72 4.45 -2.64 -1.67
CA LEU A 72 4.54 -1.45 -0.84
C LEU A 72 5.48 -0.44 -1.50
N THR A 73 5.03 0.80 -1.64
CA THR A 73 5.89 1.90 -2.06
C THR A 73 6.65 2.43 -0.86
N MET A 74 7.98 2.38 -0.93
CA MET A 74 8.88 2.78 0.13
C MET A 74 9.78 3.93 -0.32
N LEU A 75 10.11 4.84 0.60
CA LEU A 75 11.18 5.80 0.41
C LEU A 75 12.47 5.18 0.94
N ASN A 76 13.35 4.74 0.05
CA ASN A 76 14.64 4.17 0.42
C ASN A 76 15.77 5.15 0.08
N ARG A 77 16.09 6.00 1.04
CA ARG A 77 17.24 6.90 0.94
C ARG A 77 18.37 6.35 1.82
N PRO A 78 19.30 5.58 1.23
CA PRO A 78 20.33 4.88 2.00
C PRO A 78 21.25 5.92 2.67
N ASN A 79 21.57 5.70 3.94
CA ASN A 79 22.44 6.57 4.71
C ASN A 79 23.92 6.30 4.40
N ILE A 80 24.35 6.63 3.18
CA ILE A 80 25.72 6.38 2.69
C ILE A 80 26.68 7.48 3.17
N ASN A 81 26.18 8.73 3.22
CA ASN A 81 26.92 9.89 3.70
C ASN A 81 25.95 11.02 4.11
N ASP A 82 26.43 12.04 4.80
CA ASP A 82 25.63 13.17 5.29
C ASP A 82 25.03 14.02 4.17
N GLU A 83 25.54 13.93 2.94
CA GLU A 83 25.07 14.72 1.81
C GLU A 83 23.91 14.09 1.06
N ILE A 84 23.59 12.82 1.33
CA ILE A 84 22.51 12.09 0.66
C ILE A 84 21.17 12.84 0.77
N HIS A 85 20.93 13.54 1.87
CA HIS A 85 19.71 14.31 2.09
C HIS A 85 19.63 15.60 1.27
N LYS A 86 20.73 16.05 0.67
CA LYS A 86 20.80 17.22 -0.21
C LYS A 86 20.56 16.87 -1.68
N ILE A 87 20.62 15.57 -2.02
CA ILE A 87 20.47 15.10 -3.40
C ILE A 87 18.99 15.16 -3.78
N VAL A 88 18.69 15.83 -4.89
CA VAL A 88 17.37 15.80 -5.53
C VAL A 88 17.33 14.63 -6.50
N GLY A 89 16.37 13.73 -6.31
CA GLY A 89 16.23 12.53 -7.14
C GLY A 89 15.08 11.65 -6.67
N ASP A 90 14.77 10.64 -7.47
CA ASP A 90 13.82 9.61 -7.10
C ASP A 90 14.54 8.55 -6.23
N PHE A 91 14.06 8.41 -5.01
CA PHE A 91 14.51 7.40 -4.04
C PHE A 91 13.40 6.40 -3.73
N THR A 92 12.42 6.32 -4.61
CA THR A 92 11.34 5.34 -4.49
C THR A 92 11.88 3.94 -4.70
N SER A 93 11.57 3.06 -3.78
CA SER A 93 11.80 1.63 -3.86
C SER A 93 10.49 0.90 -3.63
N VAL A 94 10.48 -0.38 -3.85
CA VAL A 94 9.32 -1.23 -3.56
C VAL A 94 9.74 -2.35 -2.62
N ASP A 95 8.80 -2.74 -1.78
CA ASP A 95 8.89 -3.96 -0.99
C ASP A 95 7.72 -4.88 -1.34
N ILE A 96 7.93 -6.19 -1.28
CA ILE A 96 6.89 -7.18 -1.50
C ILE A 96 6.57 -7.83 -0.18
N LEU A 97 5.55 -7.31 0.46
CA LEU A 97 5.08 -7.78 1.74
C LEU A 97 4.27 -9.08 1.59
N GLU A 98 4.68 -10.12 2.29
CA GLU A 98 3.91 -11.34 2.44
C GLU A 98 2.85 -11.15 3.53
N VAL A 99 1.59 -11.33 3.16
CA VAL A 99 0.43 -11.16 4.04
C VAL A 99 -0.19 -12.51 4.34
N HIS A 100 -0.37 -12.80 5.63
CA HIS A 100 -1.08 -13.97 6.15
C HIS A 100 -2.14 -13.51 7.14
N LEU A 101 -3.41 -13.64 6.77
CA LEU A 101 -4.53 -13.21 7.62
C LEU A 101 -5.28 -14.44 8.16
N GLY A 102 -5.27 -14.60 9.48
CA GLY A 102 -6.03 -15.66 10.13
C GLY A 102 -7.51 -15.30 10.29
N TYR A 103 -8.43 -16.12 9.80
CA TYR A 103 -9.88 -15.88 9.94
C TYR A 103 -10.39 -15.86 11.38
N ARG A 104 -9.61 -16.38 12.33
CA ARG A 104 -9.96 -16.44 13.76
C ARG A 104 -9.14 -15.52 14.65
N GLU A 105 -8.22 -14.79 14.06
CA GLU A 105 -7.36 -13.88 14.80
C GLU A 105 -8.05 -12.56 15.08
N ILE A 106 -7.81 -12.02 16.25
CA ILE A 106 -8.30 -10.69 16.58
C ILE A 106 -7.51 -9.62 15.80
N PHE A 107 -8.17 -8.52 15.48
CA PHE A 107 -7.63 -7.48 14.60
C PHE A 107 -6.25 -6.97 15.02
N ILE A 108 -6.04 -6.75 16.33
CA ILE A 108 -4.75 -6.26 16.82
C ILE A 108 -3.59 -7.25 16.61
N ASP A 109 -3.85 -8.56 16.65
CA ASP A 109 -2.81 -9.56 16.42
C ASP A 109 -2.43 -9.62 14.94
N GLN A 110 -3.40 -9.43 14.04
CA GLN A 110 -3.16 -9.29 12.59
C GLN A 110 -2.30 -8.06 12.28
N ILE A 111 -2.58 -6.91 12.91
CA ILE A 111 -1.75 -5.70 12.77
C ILE A 111 -0.33 -5.98 13.25
N LYS A 112 -0.17 -6.63 14.39
CA LYS A 112 1.16 -6.97 14.94
C LYS A 112 1.91 -7.95 14.05
N MET A 113 1.23 -8.88 13.39
CA MET A 113 1.87 -9.80 12.44
C MET A 113 2.37 -9.04 11.21
N ILE A 114 1.52 -8.22 10.59
CA ILE A 114 1.89 -7.38 9.46
C ILE A 114 3.04 -6.44 9.83
N GLN A 115 2.99 -5.81 11.01
CA GLN A 115 4.05 -4.92 11.46
C GLN A 115 5.39 -5.65 11.63
N ARG A 116 5.38 -6.85 12.22
CA ARG A 116 6.62 -7.64 12.38
C ARG A 116 7.20 -8.04 11.02
N GLN A 117 6.36 -8.47 10.07
CA GLN A 117 6.80 -8.79 8.72
C GLN A 117 7.39 -7.56 8.04
N LEU A 118 6.67 -6.44 8.02
CA LEU A 118 7.15 -5.19 7.43
C LEU A 118 8.48 -4.73 8.02
N PHE A 119 8.66 -4.78 9.33
CA PHE A 119 9.91 -4.36 9.96
C PHE A 119 11.06 -5.31 9.62
N SER A 120 10.78 -6.63 9.54
CA SER A 120 11.78 -7.60 9.07
C SER A 120 12.20 -7.31 7.63
N ASP A 121 11.27 -6.94 6.75
CA ASP A 121 11.56 -6.62 5.35
C ASP A 121 12.37 -5.31 5.24
N LEU A 122 12.02 -4.31 6.05
CA LEU A 122 12.77 -3.04 6.13
C LEU A 122 14.23 -3.21 6.55
N ASP A 123 14.53 -4.19 7.41
CA ASP A 123 15.91 -4.51 7.81
C ASP A 123 16.73 -5.12 6.65
N HIS A 124 16.08 -5.53 5.56
CA HIS A 124 16.71 -6.20 4.41
C HIS A 124 16.47 -5.44 3.08
N MET A 125 16.28 -4.13 3.11
CA MET A 125 15.98 -3.29 1.95
C MET A 125 17.07 -3.28 0.85
N GLU A 126 18.25 -3.83 1.10
CA GLU A 126 19.27 -4.05 0.06
C GLU A 126 18.77 -5.04 -1.01
N PHE A 127 17.90 -5.99 -0.64
CA PHE A 127 17.21 -6.88 -1.55
C PHE A 127 15.76 -6.43 -1.72
N ASN A 128 15.57 -5.40 -2.53
CA ASN A 128 14.28 -4.75 -2.69
C ASN A 128 13.24 -5.61 -3.45
N GLY A 129 11.98 -5.17 -3.47
CA GLY A 129 10.87 -5.90 -4.07
C GLY A 129 11.05 -6.22 -5.56
N VAL A 130 11.81 -5.41 -6.31
CA VAL A 130 12.14 -5.73 -7.73
C VAL A 130 13.00 -7.01 -7.81
N ASN A 131 13.97 -7.13 -6.90
CA ASN A 131 14.79 -8.32 -6.81
C ASN A 131 13.97 -9.55 -6.37
N VAL A 132 13.06 -9.34 -5.40
CA VAL A 132 12.12 -10.37 -4.93
C VAL A 132 11.26 -10.89 -6.09
N ILE A 133 10.59 -9.99 -6.84
CA ILE A 133 9.74 -10.37 -7.98
C ILE A 133 10.53 -11.13 -9.03
N ARG A 134 11.74 -10.67 -9.34
CA ARG A 134 12.62 -11.34 -10.30
C ARG A 134 12.97 -12.76 -9.86
N GLU A 135 13.34 -12.93 -8.60
CA GLU A 135 13.68 -14.23 -8.05
C GLU A 135 12.48 -15.18 -7.97
N ILE A 136 11.30 -14.67 -7.60
CA ILE A 136 10.05 -15.46 -7.65
C ILE A 136 9.80 -15.93 -9.09
N GLY A 137 9.94 -15.04 -10.07
CA GLY A 137 9.76 -15.34 -11.48
C GLY A 137 10.73 -16.44 -11.97
N HIS A 138 11.99 -16.37 -11.55
CA HIS A 138 12.98 -17.43 -11.85
C HIS A 138 12.59 -18.78 -11.25
N VAL A 139 12.16 -18.78 -9.99
CA VAL A 139 11.78 -20.03 -9.28
C VAL A 139 10.50 -20.64 -9.86
N LYS A 140 9.52 -19.80 -10.21
CA LYS A 140 8.21 -20.27 -10.71
C LYS A 140 8.16 -20.44 -12.23
N GLY A 141 9.17 -19.95 -12.97
CA GLY A 141 9.25 -20.02 -14.43
C GLY A 141 8.22 -19.15 -15.16
N GLU A 142 7.74 -18.08 -14.54
CA GLU A 142 6.72 -17.20 -15.09
C GLU A 142 6.93 -15.73 -14.69
N ASN A 143 6.29 -14.81 -15.43
CA ASN A 143 6.29 -13.40 -15.06
C ASN A 143 5.34 -13.16 -13.90
N ILE A 144 5.87 -12.65 -12.79
CA ILE A 144 5.10 -12.34 -11.58
C ILE A 144 4.63 -10.89 -11.63
N LEU A 145 3.32 -10.70 -11.41
CA LEU A 145 2.71 -9.40 -11.27
C LEU A 145 2.06 -9.27 -9.89
N ILE A 146 2.40 -8.20 -9.15
CA ILE A 146 1.81 -7.86 -7.86
C ILE A 146 1.19 -6.46 -7.99
N PRO A 147 -0.04 -6.38 -8.53
CA PRO A 147 -0.62 -5.13 -9.02
C PRO A 147 -1.40 -4.34 -7.96
N TYR A 148 -1.42 -4.80 -6.72
CA TYR A 148 -2.06 -4.11 -5.61
C TYR A 148 -1.00 -3.43 -4.77
N VAL A 149 -1.06 -2.09 -4.79
CA VAL A 149 -0.04 -1.24 -4.18
C VAL A 149 -0.61 -0.55 -2.95
N PHE A 150 0.21 -0.40 -1.94
CA PHE A 150 -0.06 0.44 -0.79
C PHE A 150 1.07 1.47 -0.65
N THR A 151 0.71 2.74 -0.70
CA THR A 151 1.63 3.87 -0.63
C THR A 151 1.32 4.71 0.60
N SER A 152 2.26 4.82 1.54
CA SER A 152 2.10 5.64 2.73
C SER A 152 3.10 6.79 2.75
N SER A 153 2.59 8.00 2.90
CA SER A 153 3.39 9.18 3.20
C SER A 153 3.29 9.63 4.67
N LEU A 154 2.70 8.80 5.53
CA LEU A 154 2.63 9.04 6.97
C LEU A 154 4.05 9.06 7.57
N GLY A 155 4.31 10.01 8.47
CA GLY A 155 5.63 10.16 9.11
C GLY A 155 6.70 10.83 8.25
N ILE A 156 6.45 11.10 6.97
CA ILE A 156 7.33 11.95 6.16
C ILE A 156 7.20 13.37 6.70
N LYS A 157 8.28 13.89 7.29
CA LYS A 157 8.31 15.28 7.77
C LYS A 157 7.95 16.20 6.61
N LYS A 158 6.88 16.98 6.77
CA LYS A 158 6.50 18.02 5.80
C LYS A 158 7.72 18.90 5.59
N ALA A 159 8.29 18.89 4.39
CA ALA A 159 9.22 19.94 3.98
C ALA A 159 8.50 21.26 4.25
N GLY A 160 9.18 22.18 4.96
CA GLY A 160 8.54 23.42 5.46
C GLY A 160 7.70 24.08 4.39
N LYS A 161 6.59 24.71 4.78
CA LYS A 161 5.59 25.32 3.89
C LYS A 161 6.29 26.03 2.71
N ALA A 162 6.35 25.36 1.57
CA ALA A 162 6.76 26.00 0.34
C ALA A 162 5.65 27.00 -0.01
N ARG A 163 5.86 28.26 0.33
CA ARG A 163 4.90 29.34 0.05
C ARG A 163 4.63 29.37 -1.45
N GLY A 164 3.37 29.17 -1.83
CA GLY A 164 2.90 29.35 -3.20
C GLY A 164 2.98 28.10 -4.08
N ILE A 165 3.35 26.92 -3.56
CA ILE A 165 3.20 25.66 -4.31
C ILE A 165 1.83 25.09 -4.00
N ILE A 166 0.95 25.15 -5.00
CA ILE A 166 -0.30 24.38 -5.00
C ILE A 166 0.09 22.98 -5.46
N MET A 167 -0.10 21.98 -4.62
CA MET A 167 0.02 20.58 -5.04
C MET A 167 -1.21 20.25 -5.89
N PRO A 168 -1.07 20.14 -7.22
CA PRO A 168 -2.19 19.72 -8.04
C PRO A 168 -2.59 18.30 -7.68
N ASP A 169 -3.88 17.97 -7.83
CA ASP A 169 -4.36 16.61 -7.69
C ASP A 169 -3.60 15.72 -8.68
N GLY A 170 -2.79 14.81 -8.15
CA GLY A 170 -2.03 13.85 -8.94
C GLY A 170 -2.71 12.49 -8.90
N ILE A 171 -2.73 11.76 -10.00
CA ILE A 171 -3.20 10.38 -10.08
C ILE A 171 -2.05 9.46 -10.47
N SER A 172 -1.90 8.33 -9.77
CA SER A 172 -0.91 7.32 -10.12
C SER A 172 -1.37 6.56 -11.37
N GLN A 173 -0.47 6.40 -12.35
CA GLN A 173 -0.79 5.77 -13.64
C GLN A 173 0.27 4.74 -14.06
N THR A 174 0.75 3.95 -13.12
CA THR A 174 1.72 2.88 -13.40
C THR A 174 1.03 1.70 -14.10
N PRO A 175 1.42 1.33 -15.33
CA PRO A 175 0.68 0.34 -16.14
C PRO A 175 0.54 -1.05 -15.50
N GLN A 176 1.46 -1.45 -14.63
CA GLN A 176 1.43 -2.73 -13.93
C GLN A 176 0.54 -2.72 -12.68
N VAL A 177 0.02 -1.56 -12.29
CA VAL A 177 -0.81 -1.40 -11.09
C VAL A 177 -2.29 -1.48 -11.46
N TYR A 178 -3.06 -2.21 -10.65
CA TYR A 178 -4.52 -2.28 -10.76
C TYR A 178 -5.20 -1.39 -9.73
N ILE A 179 -4.70 -1.38 -8.49
CA ILE A 179 -5.14 -0.50 -7.41
C ILE A 179 -3.91 0.02 -6.67
N ASP A 180 -3.78 1.33 -6.55
CA ASP A 180 -2.81 2.01 -5.68
C ASP A 180 -3.57 2.69 -4.53
N CYS A 181 -3.47 2.13 -3.34
CA CYS A 181 -4.03 2.70 -2.11
C CYS A 181 -3.02 3.66 -1.49
N GLN A 182 -3.25 4.94 -1.63
CA GLN A 182 -2.38 6.00 -1.12
C GLN A 182 -2.97 6.60 0.15
N ILE A 183 -2.15 6.73 1.20
CA ILE A 183 -2.53 7.36 2.45
C ILE A 183 -1.57 8.49 2.82
N MET A 184 -2.14 9.59 3.29
CA MET A 184 -1.38 10.78 3.64
C MET A 184 -2.03 11.58 4.77
N ASP A 185 -1.22 12.25 5.57
CA ASP A 185 -1.68 13.26 6.52
C ASP A 185 -1.63 14.63 5.86
N ILE A 186 -2.77 15.28 5.75
CA ILE A 186 -2.89 16.65 5.26
C ILE A 186 -3.49 17.52 6.36
N GLU A 187 -2.67 18.35 6.95
CA GLU A 187 -3.06 19.31 8.01
C GLU A 187 -3.75 18.62 9.23
N GLY A 188 -3.28 17.41 9.58
CA GLY A 188 -3.81 16.63 10.70
C GLY A 188 -5.08 15.84 10.37
N LYS A 189 -5.48 15.76 9.11
CA LYS A 189 -6.53 14.90 8.59
C LYS A 189 -5.91 13.74 7.82
N LEU A 190 -6.41 12.55 8.00
CA LEU A 190 -6.07 11.46 7.10
C LEU A 190 -6.83 11.62 5.79
N GLN A 191 -6.10 11.71 4.69
CA GLN A 191 -6.65 11.56 3.36
C GLN A 191 -6.18 10.24 2.76
N TYR A 192 -7.08 9.53 2.10
CA TYR A 192 -6.74 8.33 1.35
C TYR A 192 -7.35 8.36 -0.04
N ASN A 193 -6.56 7.91 -1.01
CA ASN A 193 -6.93 7.84 -2.42
C ASN A 193 -6.71 6.41 -2.92
N TRP A 194 -7.64 5.91 -3.71
CA TRP A 194 -7.45 4.70 -4.49
C TRP A 194 -7.42 5.07 -5.96
N ASP A 195 -6.26 4.93 -6.58
CA ASP A 195 -6.10 5.04 -8.02
C ASP A 195 -6.32 3.66 -8.63
N ILE A 196 -7.39 3.52 -9.40
CA ILE A 196 -7.89 2.25 -9.91
C ILE A 196 -7.82 2.25 -11.42
N ARG A 197 -7.17 1.25 -12.00
CA ARG A 197 -7.10 1.09 -13.44
C ARG A 197 -8.46 0.69 -13.99
N GLU A 198 -8.99 1.47 -14.94
CA GLU A 198 -10.28 1.21 -15.59
C GLU A 198 -10.24 -0.07 -16.43
N GLY A 199 -11.39 -0.72 -16.53
CA GLY A 199 -11.53 -1.94 -17.33
C GLY A 199 -10.90 -3.19 -16.75
N ILE A 200 -10.42 -3.14 -15.50
CA ILE A 200 -9.92 -4.34 -14.77
C ILE A 200 -11.03 -4.96 -13.94
N PHE A 201 -11.78 -4.14 -13.22
CA PHE A 201 -12.83 -4.59 -12.31
C PHE A 201 -14.18 -4.00 -12.68
N SER A 202 -15.27 -4.74 -12.39
CA SER A 202 -16.60 -4.16 -12.46
C SER A 202 -16.85 -3.20 -11.29
N PRO A 203 -17.76 -2.21 -11.47
CA PRO A 203 -18.17 -1.32 -10.37
C PRO A 203 -18.73 -2.11 -9.17
N GLU A 204 -19.35 -3.26 -9.40
CA GLU A 204 -19.92 -4.16 -8.38
C GLU A 204 -18.85 -4.74 -7.45
N ILE A 205 -17.59 -4.78 -7.86
CA ILE A 205 -16.46 -5.20 -7.04
C ILE A 205 -15.81 -4.00 -6.35
N ILE A 206 -15.55 -2.94 -7.11
CA ILE A 206 -14.77 -1.80 -6.62
C ILE A 206 -15.55 -0.95 -5.61
N GLU A 207 -16.86 -0.73 -5.85
CA GLU A 207 -17.66 0.09 -4.94
C GLU A 207 -17.76 -0.53 -3.53
N PRO A 208 -18.13 -1.83 -3.36
CA PRO A 208 -18.15 -2.44 -2.05
C PRO A 208 -16.76 -2.56 -1.42
N LEU A 209 -15.71 -2.78 -2.22
CA LEU A 209 -14.35 -2.91 -1.73
C LEU A 209 -13.87 -1.58 -1.11
N PHE A 210 -14.02 -0.47 -1.84
CA PHE A 210 -13.68 0.86 -1.35
C PHE A 210 -14.56 1.27 -0.16
N SER A 211 -15.87 1.03 -0.24
CA SER A 211 -16.79 1.30 0.88
C SER A 211 -16.43 0.51 2.13
N SER A 212 -16.01 -0.75 1.98
CA SER A 212 -15.50 -1.55 3.11
C SER A 212 -14.28 -0.93 3.76
N PHE A 213 -13.34 -0.41 2.97
CA PHE A 213 -12.18 0.30 3.49
C PHE A 213 -12.55 1.57 4.26
N CYS A 214 -13.53 2.33 3.77
CA CYS A 214 -14.00 3.56 4.42
C CYS A 214 -14.71 3.30 5.76
N ASN A 215 -15.34 2.13 5.93
CA ASN A 215 -16.21 1.82 7.07
C ASN A 215 -15.53 0.90 8.12
N THR A 216 -14.30 0.48 7.89
CA THR A 216 -13.53 -0.32 8.84
C THR A 216 -12.63 0.55 9.69
#